data_88afbcd0702a75b5a19cdbd43510475c
#
_entry.id   88afbcd0702a75b5a19cdbd43510475c
#
_cell.length_a   1.000
_cell.length_b   1.000
_cell.length_c   1.000
_cell.angle_alpha   90.00
_cell.angle_beta   90.00
_cell.angle_gamma   90.00
#
_symmetry.space_group_name_H-M   'P 1'
#
loop_
_entity.id
_entity.type
_entity.pdbx_description
1 polymer ?
#
loop_
_entity_poly.entity_id
_entity_poly.type
_entity_poly.pdbx_seq_one_letter_code
_entity_poly.pdbx_strand_id
1 'polypeptide(L)'
;MVLNFENTAKAFALKSDIELKKAYWLFRVIGQPRLARWGSWLTKKMLDWHIPVEGIIKNTVFRQFCGGVSEEDCRLVIENLQSKNVFSVLDYSVEGKADESAFDEALARISSVLINASITSAIPFGVFKPTGLGAIELFELKSQGVQLTAAQEQAWHRIVHRFDRLCGLAAEHSLPVLIDAEESWMQDSADQLILDMMRKYNRDRIIVYQTIQAYRWDRKQYATTLCETGRLDGFKIGVKLVRGAYMEKENQRALDLGAKSPICPNKKATDDNFDDIAQYLVSQIDVCSVFLGTHNEESTLMVARLMDQKGIDKTDSRIWFAQLYGMSDHISFNLSDLGYRVAKYLPFGPVREVMPYLMRRAAENTSVAGQTSRELSLLQKELNRRKL
;
A
#
# COMPACT_ATOMS: atom_id res chain seq x y z
N MET A 1 -24.14 -2.72 16.62
CA MET A 1 -23.46 -4.05 16.44
C MET A 1 -21.99 -3.81 16.76
N VAL A 2 -21.39 -4.61 17.66
CA VAL A 2 -19.99 -4.44 18.05
C VAL A 2 -19.10 -4.97 16.91
N LEU A 3 -18.16 -4.15 16.45
CA LEU A 3 -17.17 -4.56 15.44
C LEU A 3 -16.33 -5.70 15.98
N ASN A 4 -16.32 -6.82 15.28
CA ASN A 4 -15.39 -7.94 15.47
C ASN A 4 -15.07 -8.56 14.10
N PHE A 5 -13.99 -9.31 14.04
CA PHE A 5 -13.50 -9.89 12.78
C PHE A 5 -13.70 -11.41 12.70
N GLU A 6 -14.62 -11.96 13.51
CA GLU A 6 -14.88 -13.40 13.62
C GLU A 6 -15.92 -13.94 12.62
N ASN A 7 -16.62 -13.06 11.90
CA ASN A 7 -17.66 -13.47 10.97
C ASN A 7 -17.06 -13.92 9.63
N THR A 8 -16.76 -15.20 9.51
CA THR A 8 -16.16 -15.78 8.29
C THR A 8 -17.12 -15.85 7.12
N ALA A 9 -18.43 -15.94 7.35
CA ALA A 9 -19.42 -15.90 6.27
C ALA A 9 -19.38 -14.58 5.51
N LYS A 10 -19.18 -13.45 6.22
CA LYS A 10 -18.99 -12.14 5.61
C LYS A 10 -17.61 -12.02 4.98
N ALA A 11 -16.58 -12.42 5.73
CA ALA A 11 -15.18 -12.35 5.29
C ALA A 11 -14.95 -13.01 3.93
N PHE A 12 -15.54 -14.18 3.71
CA PHE A 12 -15.32 -14.97 2.50
C PHE A 12 -16.55 -15.05 1.58
N ALA A 13 -17.46 -14.08 1.68
CA ALA A 13 -18.71 -14.05 0.91
C ALA A 13 -18.49 -14.06 -0.62
N LEU A 14 -17.39 -13.50 -1.09
CA LEU A 14 -17.02 -13.45 -2.52
C LEU A 14 -16.23 -14.67 -3.00
N LYS A 15 -15.80 -15.57 -2.10
CA LYS A 15 -15.04 -16.76 -2.48
C LYS A 15 -15.98 -17.95 -2.71
N SER A 16 -15.88 -18.55 -3.88
CA SER A 16 -16.46 -19.88 -4.14
C SER A 16 -15.78 -20.94 -3.28
N ASP A 17 -16.40 -22.11 -3.17
CA ASP A 17 -15.85 -23.23 -2.40
C ASP A 17 -14.49 -23.70 -2.93
N ILE A 18 -14.32 -23.67 -4.26
CA ILE A 18 -13.05 -24.02 -4.90
C ILE A 18 -11.98 -22.97 -4.56
N GLU A 19 -12.31 -21.69 -4.60
CA GLU A 19 -11.38 -20.61 -4.28
C GLU A 19 -11.00 -20.62 -2.79
N LEU A 20 -11.95 -20.94 -1.92
CA LEU A 20 -11.70 -21.08 -0.49
C LEU A 20 -10.70 -22.22 -0.20
N LYS A 21 -10.90 -23.41 -0.81
CA LYS A 21 -9.96 -24.52 -0.72
C LYS A 21 -8.57 -24.17 -1.26
N LYS A 22 -8.51 -23.50 -2.44
CA LYS A 22 -7.24 -23.05 -3.02
C LYS A 22 -6.52 -22.07 -2.12
N ALA A 23 -7.22 -21.07 -1.57
CA ALA A 23 -6.65 -20.10 -0.63
C ALA A 23 -6.10 -20.81 0.63
N TYR A 24 -6.87 -21.75 1.23
CA TYR A 24 -6.42 -22.52 2.39
C TYR A 24 -5.11 -23.27 2.11
N TRP A 25 -5.02 -24.00 1.00
CA TRP A 25 -3.80 -24.72 0.64
C TRP A 25 -2.63 -23.79 0.34
N LEU A 26 -2.88 -22.66 -0.34
CA LEU A 26 -1.86 -21.67 -0.63
C LEU A 26 -1.27 -21.09 0.66
N PHE A 27 -2.12 -20.62 1.59
CA PHE A 27 -1.67 -20.07 2.88
C PHE A 27 -1.00 -21.12 3.75
N ARG A 28 -1.43 -22.39 3.69
CA ARG A 28 -0.76 -23.49 4.38
C ARG A 28 0.67 -23.73 3.87
N VAL A 29 0.90 -23.60 2.56
CA VAL A 29 2.25 -23.73 1.96
C VAL A 29 3.11 -22.49 2.26
N ILE A 30 2.56 -21.29 2.05
CA ILE A 30 3.28 -20.02 2.31
C ILE A 30 3.61 -19.90 3.80
N GLY A 31 2.77 -20.37 4.70
CA GLY A 31 3.01 -20.34 6.14
C GLY A 31 4.18 -21.20 6.63
N GLN A 32 4.81 -21.99 5.74
CA GLN A 32 6.01 -22.77 6.06
C GLN A 32 7.28 -22.06 5.55
N PRO A 33 8.11 -21.44 6.42
CA PRO A 33 9.22 -20.58 6.00
C PRO A 33 10.25 -21.28 5.09
N ARG A 34 10.47 -22.58 5.28
CA ARG A 34 11.39 -23.36 4.44
C ARG A 34 10.85 -23.53 3.01
N LEU A 35 9.56 -23.88 2.89
CA LEU A 35 8.90 -24.08 1.59
C LEU A 35 8.74 -22.75 0.84
N ALA A 36 8.38 -21.69 1.55
CA ALA A 36 8.25 -20.36 0.94
C ALA A 36 9.58 -19.85 0.37
N ARG A 37 10.68 -19.97 1.13
CA ARG A 37 12.02 -19.59 0.66
C ARG A 37 12.48 -20.43 -0.54
N TRP A 38 12.27 -21.74 -0.46
CA TRP A 38 12.64 -22.66 -1.55
C TRP A 38 11.82 -22.39 -2.81
N GLY A 39 10.51 -22.19 -2.64
CA GLY A 39 9.60 -21.84 -3.73
C GLY A 39 9.97 -20.52 -4.40
N SER A 40 10.24 -19.48 -3.64
CA SER A 40 10.66 -18.17 -4.16
C SER A 40 12.00 -18.24 -4.92
N TRP A 41 12.99 -18.93 -4.37
CA TRP A 41 14.28 -19.14 -5.01
C TRP A 41 14.14 -19.94 -6.33
N LEU A 42 13.38 -21.03 -6.30
CA LEU A 42 13.15 -21.86 -7.49
C LEU A 42 12.40 -21.08 -8.58
N THR A 43 11.36 -20.36 -8.21
CA THR A 43 10.58 -19.52 -9.12
C THR A 43 11.46 -18.48 -9.79
N LYS A 44 12.32 -17.79 -9.02
CA LYS A 44 13.26 -16.82 -9.58
C LYS A 44 14.20 -17.46 -10.60
N LYS A 45 14.85 -18.60 -10.26
CA LYS A 45 15.72 -19.33 -11.19
C LYS A 45 15.01 -19.79 -12.44
N MET A 46 13.78 -20.30 -12.30
CA MET A 46 13.00 -20.77 -13.47
C MET A 46 12.64 -19.61 -14.40
N LEU A 47 12.33 -18.42 -13.86
CA LEU A 47 12.10 -17.22 -14.66
C LEU A 47 13.39 -16.72 -15.34
N ASP A 48 14.52 -16.74 -14.63
CA ASP A 48 15.85 -16.38 -15.19
C ASP A 48 16.25 -17.32 -16.34
N TRP A 49 15.88 -18.59 -16.25
CA TRP A 49 16.12 -19.60 -17.31
C TRP A 49 15.03 -19.62 -18.40
N HIS A 50 14.10 -18.67 -18.39
CA HIS A 50 13.00 -18.57 -19.36
C HIS A 50 12.11 -19.81 -19.42
N ILE A 51 12.05 -20.60 -18.34
CA ILE A 51 11.13 -21.73 -18.25
C ILE A 51 9.69 -21.20 -18.17
N PRO A 52 8.72 -21.77 -18.94
CA PRO A 52 7.35 -21.25 -19.03
C PRO A 52 6.53 -21.56 -17.76
N VAL A 53 6.90 -20.99 -16.62
CA VAL A 53 6.21 -21.16 -15.33
C VAL A 53 5.12 -20.10 -15.06
N GLU A 54 5.02 -19.11 -15.93
CA GLU A 54 4.07 -17.99 -15.77
C GLU A 54 2.63 -18.46 -15.61
N GLY A 55 2.22 -19.49 -16.34
CA GLY A 55 0.88 -20.06 -16.23
C GLY A 55 0.58 -20.65 -14.85
N ILE A 56 1.56 -21.30 -14.21
CA ILE A 56 1.43 -21.85 -12.86
C ILE A 56 1.33 -20.70 -11.85
N ILE A 57 2.23 -19.71 -11.96
CA ILE A 57 2.24 -18.53 -11.09
C ILE A 57 0.92 -17.77 -11.21
N LYS A 58 0.44 -17.54 -12.46
CA LYS A 58 -0.81 -16.83 -12.74
C LYS A 58 -2.01 -17.51 -12.11
N ASN A 59 -2.09 -18.85 -12.17
CA ASN A 59 -3.22 -19.60 -11.63
C ASN A 59 -3.13 -19.89 -10.12
N THR A 60 -2.05 -19.51 -9.45
CA THR A 60 -1.82 -19.75 -8.01
C THR A 60 -1.65 -18.44 -7.26
N VAL A 61 -0.40 -18.05 -7.00
CA VAL A 61 -0.04 -16.89 -6.17
C VAL A 61 -0.54 -15.57 -6.79
N PHE A 62 -0.38 -15.40 -8.10
CA PHE A 62 -0.81 -14.18 -8.79
C PHE A 62 -2.32 -13.97 -8.66
N ARG A 63 -3.14 -14.98 -8.95
CA ARG A 63 -4.61 -14.87 -8.82
C ARG A 63 -5.07 -14.58 -7.40
N GLN A 64 -4.31 -14.99 -6.37
CA GLN A 64 -4.65 -14.70 -4.98
C GLN A 64 -4.38 -13.24 -4.61
N PHE A 65 -3.30 -12.64 -5.10
CA PHE A 65 -2.81 -11.34 -4.61
C PHE A 65 -2.86 -10.20 -5.64
N CYS A 66 -3.20 -10.49 -6.90
CA CYS A 66 -3.29 -9.50 -7.96
C CYS A 66 -4.67 -9.51 -8.63
N GLY A 67 -5.09 -8.36 -9.13
CA GLY A 67 -6.37 -8.21 -9.83
C GLY A 67 -6.35 -8.77 -11.24
N GLY A 68 -5.22 -8.62 -11.95
CA GLY A 68 -5.09 -9.01 -13.34
C GLY A 68 -3.77 -8.57 -13.94
N VAL A 69 -3.53 -8.91 -15.21
CA VAL A 69 -2.35 -8.43 -15.95
C VAL A 69 -2.59 -7.06 -16.61
N SER A 70 -3.85 -6.66 -16.74
CA SER A 70 -4.29 -5.37 -17.27
C SER A 70 -5.41 -4.79 -16.42
N GLU A 71 -5.76 -3.52 -16.64
CA GLU A 71 -6.92 -2.86 -15.99
C GLU A 71 -8.24 -3.56 -16.34
N GLU A 72 -8.38 -4.00 -17.60
CA GLU A 72 -9.57 -4.71 -18.05
C GLU A 72 -9.75 -6.03 -17.29
N ASP A 73 -8.67 -6.78 -17.06
CA ASP A 73 -8.71 -8.00 -16.24
C ASP A 73 -9.15 -7.72 -14.79
N CYS A 74 -8.85 -6.52 -14.26
CA CYS A 74 -9.23 -6.13 -12.90
C CYS A 74 -10.72 -5.80 -12.76
N ARG A 75 -11.43 -5.52 -13.84
CA ARG A 75 -12.82 -5.02 -13.82
C ARG A 75 -13.75 -5.93 -13.00
N LEU A 76 -13.75 -7.22 -13.27
CA LEU A 76 -14.60 -8.16 -12.53
C LEU A 76 -14.27 -8.20 -11.03
N VAL A 77 -12.99 -8.09 -10.67
CA VAL A 77 -12.58 -8.02 -9.26
C VAL A 77 -13.11 -6.75 -8.60
N ILE A 78 -13.01 -5.61 -9.29
CA ILE A 78 -13.49 -4.32 -8.79
C ILE A 78 -15.02 -4.36 -8.60
N GLU A 79 -15.77 -4.86 -9.57
CA GLU A 79 -17.23 -5.02 -9.49
C GLU A 79 -17.64 -5.91 -8.32
N ASN A 80 -16.97 -7.05 -8.14
CA ASN A 80 -17.22 -7.96 -7.02
C ASN A 80 -16.96 -7.29 -5.67
N LEU A 81 -15.83 -6.58 -5.50
CA LEU A 81 -15.51 -5.85 -4.29
C LEU A 81 -16.57 -4.76 -4.02
N GLN A 82 -16.93 -3.99 -5.04
CA GLN A 82 -17.93 -2.93 -4.95
C GLN A 82 -19.32 -3.47 -4.55
N SER A 83 -19.69 -4.67 -4.98
CA SER A 83 -20.92 -5.34 -4.58
C SER A 83 -21.04 -5.56 -3.06
N LYS A 84 -19.93 -5.46 -2.35
CA LYS A 84 -19.82 -5.53 -0.89
C LYS A 84 -19.38 -4.20 -0.26
N ASN A 85 -19.54 -3.08 -0.97
CA ASN A 85 -19.11 -1.75 -0.54
C ASN A 85 -17.62 -1.68 -0.16
N VAL A 86 -16.78 -2.52 -0.77
CA VAL A 86 -15.33 -2.46 -0.67
C VAL A 86 -14.80 -1.83 -1.95
N PHE A 87 -14.06 -0.75 -1.81
CA PHE A 87 -13.47 0.00 -2.92
C PHE A 87 -12.13 -0.60 -3.34
N SER A 88 -11.61 -0.16 -4.48
CA SER A 88 -10.35 -0.63 -5.03
C SER A 88 -9.36 0.52 -5.20
N VAL A 89 -8.07 0.27 -4.97
CA VAL A 89 -6.97 1.15 -5.37
C VAL A 89 -6.10 0.36 -6.34
N LEU A 90 -6.10 0.75 -7.61
CA LEU A 90 -5.31 0.06 -8.64
C LEU A 90 -3.85 0.48 -8.55
N ASP A 91 -2.97 -0.48 -8.27
CA ASP A 91 -1.51 -0.28 -8.25
C ASP A 91 -0.86 -0.97 -9.45
N TYR A 92 -0.35 -0.17 -10.39
CA TYR A 92 0.49 -0.68 -11.47
C TYR A 92 1.86 -1.03 -10.91
N SER A 93 2.01 -2.26 -10.43
CA SER A 93 3.15 -2.74 -9.67
C SER A 93 4.31 -3.21 -10.55
N VAL A 94 4.75 -2.35 -11.49
CA VAL A 94 5.92 -2.60 -12.34
C VAL A 94 7.12 -1.91 -11.71
N GLU A 95 8.17 -2.69 -11.41
CA GLU A 95 9.39 -2.23 -10.75
C GLU A 95 10.63 -2.53 -11.63
N GLY A 96 11.70 -1.74 -11.46
CA GLY A 96 13.04 -2.10 -11.97
C GLY A 96 13.45 -1.53 -13.32
N LYS A 97 12.76 -0.53 -13.83
CA LYS A 97 13.23 0.25 -14.98
C LYS A 97 13.98 1.49 -14.49
N ALA A 98 15.08 1.85 -15.14
CA ALA A 98 16.02 2.85 -14.63
C ALA A 98 16.50 3.88 -15.68
N ASP A 99 15.82 3.99 -16.82
CA ASP A 99 16.17 4.97 -17.85
C ASP A 99 15.03 5.99 -18.09
N GLU A 100 15.35 7.12 -18.68
CA GLU A 100 14.42 8.23 -18.89
C GLU A 100 13.21 7.85 -19.75
N SER A 101 13.39 7.01 -20.76
CA SER A 101 12.30 6.52 -21.61
C SER A 101 11.31 5.70 -20.80
N ALA A 102 11.81 4.86 -19.91
CA ALA A 102 10.98 4.03 -19.04
C ALA A 102 10.19 4.86 -18.01
N PHE A 103 10.76 5.96 -17.49
CA PHE A 103 10.04 6.89 -16.60
C PHE A 103 8.93 7.64 -17.35
N ASP A 104 9.14 8.01 -18.61
CA ASP A 104 8.12 8.65 -19.43
C ASP A 104 7.00 7.66 -19.82
N GLU A 105 7.34 6.41 -20.13
CA GLU A 105 6.36 5.32 -20.30
C GLU A 105 5.53 5.10 -19.03
N ALA A 106 6.18 5.08 -17.85
CA ALA A 106 5.51 4.94 -16.57
C ALA A 106 4.57 6.13 -16.29
N LEU A 107 5.02 7.38 -16.56
CA LEU A 107 4.17 8.56 -16.48
C LEU A 107 2.92 8.42 -17.34
N ALA A 108 3.08 8.04 -18.61
CA ALA A 108 1.97 7.86 -19.54
C ALA A 108 1.00 6.76 -19.05
N ARG A 109 1.54 5.64 -18.57
CA ARG A 109 0.75 4.51 -18.06
C ARG A 109 -0.02 4.90 -16.79
N ILE A 110 0.64 5.51 -15.82
CA ILE A 110 -0.01 5.95 -14.57
C ILE A 110 -1.07 7.01 -14.90
N SER A 111 -0.80 7.95 -15.81
CA SER A 111 -1.79 8.95 -16.25
C SER A 111 -3.04 8.28 -16.83
N SER A 112 -2.89 7.26 -17.67
CA SER A 112 -4.02 6.48 -18.20
C SER A 112 -4.82 5.80 -17.09
N VAL A 113 -4.14 5.17 -16.13
CA VAL A 113 -4.79 4.52 -14.97
C VAL A 113 -5.57 5.53 -14.14
N LEU A 114 -5.01 6.74 -13.88
CA LEU A 114 -5.70 7.79 -13.14
C LEU A 114 -6.96 8.28 -13.86
N ILE A 115 -6.88 8.51 -15.17
CA ILE A 115 -8.03 8.92 -15.98
C ILE A 115 -9.11 7.84 -15.92
N ASN A 116 -8.75 6.57 -16.15
CA ASN A 116 -9.71 5.45 -16.11
C ASN A 116 -10.32 5.26 -14.70
N ALA A 117 -9.52 5.45 -13.65
CA ALA A 117 -10.01 5.38 -12.27
C ALA A 117 -11.04 6.50 -11.97
N SER A 118 -10.83 7.70 -12.51
CA SER A 118 -11.67 8.86 -12.23
C SER A 118 -13.11 8.76 -12.75
N ILE A 119 -13.38 7.88 -13.71
CA ILE A 119 -14.72 7.69 -14.29
C ILE A 119 -15.61 6.73 -13.49
N THR A 120 -15.08 6.13 -12.42
CA THR A 120 -15.85 5.19 -11.58
C THR A 120 -15.70 5.51 -10.09
N SER A 121 -16.81 5.44 -9.37
CA SER A 121 -16.78 5.59 -7.91
C SER A 121 -16.17 4.38 -7.17
N ALA A 122 -15.95 3.26 -7.86
CA ALA A 122 -15.35 2.05 -7.29
C ALA A 122 -13.85 2.20 -6.99
N ILE A 123 -13.19 3.21 -7.58
CA ILE A 123 -11.75 3.49 -7.43
C ILE A 123 -11.58 4.92 -6.89
N PRO A 124 -11.63 5.12 -5.57
CA PRO A 124 -11.59 6.46 -4.97
C PRO A 124 -10.19 7.08 -4.87
N PHE A 125 -9.14 6.33 -5.19
CA PHE A 125 -7.74 6.78 -5.14
C PHE A 125 -6.95 6.22 -6.30
N GLY A 126 -6.10 7.08 -6.88
CA GLY A 126 -4.96 6.65 -7.68
C GLY A 126 -3.74 6.37 -6.81
N VAL A 127 -2.68 5.80 -7.41
CA VAL A 127 -1.43 5.53 -6.71
C VAL A 127 -0.24 5.56 -7.65
N PHE A 128 0.91 6.00 -7.14
CA PHE A 128 2.20 5.82 -7.81
C PHE A 128 3.37 5.80 -6.82
N LYS A 129 4.53 5.33 -7.29
CA LYS A 129 5.78 5.28 -6.55
C LYS A 129 6.78 6.31 -7.08
N PRO A 130 7.55 6.99 -6.20
CA PRO A 130 8.61 7.93 -6.61
C PRO A 130 9.60 7.33 -7.61
N THR A 131 10.07 6.09 -7.37
CA THR A 131 11.07 5.43 -8.25
C THR A 131 10.49 5.00 -9.60
N GLY A 132 9.18 5.01 -9.77
CA GLY A 132 8.54 4.87 -11.09
C GLY A 132 8.71 6.12 -11.98
N LEU A 133 9.09 7.25 -11.42
CA LEU A 133 9.17 8.55 -12.11
C LEU A 133 10.59 9.12 -12.19
N GLY A 134 11.56 8.45 -11.55
CA GLY A 134 12.96 8.87 -11.56
C GLY A 134 13.89 7.92 -10.84
N ALA A 135 15.19 8.04 -11.14
CA ALA A 135 16.22 7.19 -10.58
C ALA A 135 16.37 7.39 -9.08
N ILE A 136 16.41 6.28 -8.32
CA ILE A 136 16.53 6.28 -6.86
C ILE A 136 17.80 7.01 -6.38
N GLU A 137 18.89 6.94 -7.16
CA GLU A 137 20.17 7.59 -6.86
C GLU A 137 20.03 9.12 -6.79
N LEU A 138 19.16 9.73 -7.63
CA LEU A 138 18.91 11.17 -7.58
C LEU A 138 18.16 11.57 -6.31
N PHE A 139 17.16 10.79 -5.91
CA PHE A 139 16.48 10.99 -4.64
C PHE A 139 17.44 10.83 -3.45
N GLU A 140 18.34 9.83 -3.51
CA GLU A 140 19.33 9.62 -2.47
C GLU A 140 20.30 10.80 -2.35
N LEU A 141 20.88 11.26 -3.46
CA LEU A 141 21.79 12.42 -3.49
C LEU A 141 21.11 13.68 -2.94
N LYS A 142 19.87 13.93 -3.33
CA LYS A 142 19.07 15.05 -2.79
C LYS A 142 18.78 14.91 -1.31
N SER A 143 18.45 13.70 -0.84
CA SER A 143 18.23 13.42 0.59
C SER A 143 19.48 13.65 1.44
N GLN A 144 20.67 13.40 0.87
CA GLN A 144 21.97 13.65 1.51
C GLN A 144 22.39 15.12 1.45
N GLY A 145 21.66 15.99 0.76
CA GLY A 145 22.03 17.39 0.54
C GLY A 145 23.26 17.57 -0.36
N VAL A 146 23.60 16.58 -1.19
CA VAL A 146 24.73 16.63 -2.12
C VAL A 146 24.41 17.60 -3.26
N GLN A 147 25.38 18.46 -3.60
CA GLN A 147 25.25 19.32 -4.77
C GLN A 147 25.27 18.49 -6.05
N LEU A 148 24.20 18.57 -6.81
CA LEU A 148 24.05 17.85 -8.07
C LEU A 148 24.87 18.50 -9.18
N THR A 149 25.35 17.69 -10.12
CA THR A 149 25.89 18.18 -11.40
C THR A 149 24.78 18.80 -12.26
N ALA A 150 25.13 19.61 -13.27
CA ALA A 150 24.14 20.19 -14.19
C ALA A 150 23.24 19.13 -14.86
N ALA A 151 23.78 17.98 -15.24
CA ALA A 151 23.01 16.88 -15.82
C ALA A 151 22.04 16.26 -14.80
N GLN A 152 22.47 16.08 -13.56
CA GLN A 152 21.64 15.56 -12.47
C GLN A 152 20.54 16.55 -12.07
N GLU A 153 20.80 17.87 -12.06
CA GLU A 153 19.77 18.89 -11.83
C GLU A 153 18.71 18.86 -12.93
N GLN A 154 19.10 18.72 -14.20
CA GLN A 154 18.15 18.56 -15.30
C GLN A 154 17.29 17.29 -15.12
N ALA A 155 17.88 16.18 -14.70
CA ALA A 155 17.15 14.95 -14.42
C ALA A 155 16.20 15.12 -13.23
N TRP A 156 16.62 15.81 -12.17
CA TRP A 156 15.77 16.16 -11.04
C TRP A 156 14.58 17.03 -11.46
N HIS A 157 14.79 18.03 -12.30
CA HIS A 157 13.69 18.83 -12.84
C HIS A 157 12.68 17.99 -13.62
N ARG A 158 13.11 16.96 -14.35
CA ARG A 158 12.17 16.03 -15.02
C ARG A 158 11.36 15.23 -14.00
N ILE A 159 11.96 14.78 -12.89
CA ILE A 159 11.23 14.11 -11.79
C ILE A 159 10.16 15.05 -11.22
N VAL A 160 10.53 16.28 -10.86
CA VAL A 160 9.59 17.30 -10.34
C VAL A 160 8.44 17.51 -11.31
N HIS A 161 8.75 17.63 -12.62
CA HIS A 161 7.73 17.80 -13.65
C HIS A 161 6.78 16.61 -13.76
N ARG A 162 7.28 15.37 -13.68
CA ARG A 162 6.44 14.16 -13.72
C ARG A 162 5.51 14.06 -12.49
N PHE A 163 6.00 14.42 -11.30
CA PHE A 163 5.16 14.54 -10.11
C PHE A 163 4.07 15.57 -10.26
N ASP A 164 4.44 16.77 -10.73
CA ASP A 164 3.49 17.87 -10.93
C ASP A 164 2.41 17.50 -11.97
N ARG A 165 2.78 16.80 -13.03
CA ARG A 165 1.84 16.32 -14.06
C ARG A 165 0.84 15.31 -13.48
N LEU A 166 1.28 14.33 -12.68
CA LEU A 166 0.37 13.35 -12.09
C LEU A 166 -0.52 13.98 -11.01
N CYS A 167 0.04 14.82 -10.15
CA CYS A 167 -0.75 15.51 -9.11
C CYS A 167 -1.73 16.52 -9.73
N GLY A 168 -1.34 17.21 -10.78
CA GLY A 168 -2.21 18.10 -11.55
C GLY A 168 -3.37 17.35 -12.20
N LEU A 169 -3.08 16.23 -12.88
CA LEU A 169 -4.09 15.36 -13.46
C LEU A 169 -5.07 14.82 -12.40
N ALA A 170 -4.55 14.40 -11.24
CA ALA A 170 -5.37 13.97 -10.12
C ALA A 170 -6.30 15.09 -9.62
N ALA A 171 -5.81 16.34 -9.57
CA ALA A 171 -6.60 17.50 -9.19
C ALA A 171 -7.68 17.84 -10.23
N GLU A 172 -7.35 17.83 -11.52
CA GLU A 172 -8.29 18.04 -12.62
C GLU A 172 -9.46 17.06 -12.58
N HIS A 173 -9.16 15.79 -12.34
CA HIS A 173 -10.15 14.71 -12.27
C HIS A 173 -10.79 14.54 -10.88
N SER A 174 -10.39 15.33 -9.89
CA SER A 174 -10.90 15.19 -8.51
C SER A 174 -10.65 13.81 -7.89
N LEU A 175 -9.63 13.12 -8.33
CA LEU A 175 -9.23 11.80 -7.86
C LEU A 175 -8.01 11.93 -6.92
N PRO A 176 -8.16 11.74 -5.60
CA PRO A 176 -7.03 11.73 -4.69
C PRO A 176 -5.97 10.68 -5.09
N VAL A 177 -4.70 11.03 -4.92
CA VAL A 177 -3.57 10.15 -5.26
C VAL A 177 -2.71 9.85 -4.04
N LEU A 178 -2.42 8.55 -3.84
CA LEU A 178 -1.53 8.03 -2.82
C LEU A 178 -0.12 7.94 -3.40
N ILE A 179 0.86 8.61 -2.82
CA ILE A 179 2.27 8.49 -3.21
C ILE A 179 2.95 7.56 -2.23
N ASP A 180 3.40 6.41 -2.72
CA ASP A 180 4.01 5.38 -1.88
C ASP A 180 5.38 5.80 -1.35
N ALA A 181 5.67 5.47 -0.10
CA ALA A 181 7.00 5.60 0.46
C ALA A 181 7.83 4.36 0.15
N GLU A 182 9.11 4.58 -0.07
CA GLU A 182 10.07 3.53 -0.42
C GLU A 182 11.21 3.48 0.59
N GLU A 183 12.45 3.26 0.17
CA GLU A 183 13.59 3.14 1.08
C GLU A 183 13.94 4.46 1.78
N SER A 184 14.39 4.37 3.04
CA SER A 184 14.60 5.56 3.89
C SER A 184 15.66 6.51 3.35
N TRP A 185 16.67 6.01 2.65
CA TRP A 185 17.78 6.84 2.14
C TRP A 185 17.39 7.76 0.97
N MET A 186 16.28 7.48 0.32
CA MET A 186 15.73 8.33 -0.75
C MET A 186 14.49 9.11 -0.28
N GLN A 187 13.93 8.77 0.89
CA GLN A 187 12.59 9.19 1.29
C GLN A 187 12.52 10.68 1.66
N ASP A 188 13.57 11.26 2.22
CA ASP A 188 13.49 12.65 2.69
C ASP A 188 13.30 13.64 1.52
N SER A 189 13.95 13.42 0.38
CA SER A 189 13.73 14.23 -0.82
C SER A 189 12.37 13.96 -1.48
N ALA A 190 11.90 12.72 -1.44
CA ALA A 190 10.56 12.39 -1.89
C ALA A 190 9.49 13.03 -0.99
N ASP A 191 9.67 12.99 0.34
CA ASP A 191 8.80 13.63 1.32
C ASP A 191 8.69 15.14 1.07
N GLN A 192 9.83 15.81 0.82
CA GLN A 192 9.85 17.24 0.49
C GLN A 192 9.10 17.54 -0.82
N LEU A 193 9.34 16.76 -1.87
CA LEU A 193 8.64 16.93 -3.14
C LEU A 193 7.13 16.72 -3.01
N ILE A 194 6.71 15.71 -2.23
CA ILE A 194 5.29 15.46 -1.96
C ILE A 194 4.68 16.61 -1.15
N LEU A 195 5.41 17.16 -0.19
CA LEU A 195 4.97 18.32 0.58
C LEU A 195 4.74 19.54 -0.32
N ASP A 196 5.62 19.77 -1.31
CA ASP A 196 5.45 20.84 -2.28
C ASP A 196 4.21 20.63 -3.17
N MET A 197 3.93 19.37 -3.55
CA MET A 197 2.69 19.01 -4.26
C MET A 197 1.45 19.23 -3.37
N MET A 198 1.50 18.90 -2.07
CA MET A 198 0.41 19.20 -1.14
C MET A 198 0.16 20.71 -1.01
N ARG A 199 1.21 21.53 -0.88
CA ARG A 199 1.08 23.01 -0.85
C ARG A 199 0.37 23.54 -2.09
N LYS A 200 0.62 22.93 -3.25
CA LYS A 200 0.03 23.35 -4.51
C LYS A 200 -1.42 22.86 -4.69
N TYR A 201 -1.70 21.60 -4.36
CA TYR A 201 -2.94 20.92 -4.76
C TYR A 201 -3.93 20.64 -3.61
N ASN A 202 -3.51 20.75 -2.34
CA ASN A 202 -4.37 20.43 -1.18
C ASN A 202 -4.98 21.67 -0.52
N ARG A 203 -5.27 22.75 -1.24
CA ARG A 203 -5.83 24.00 -0.67
C ARG A 203 -7.29 23.80 -0.21
N ASP A 204 -8.16 23.46 -1.12
CA ASP A 204 -9.60 23.33 -0.86
C ASP A 204 -9.96 21.92 -0.41
N ARG A 205 -9.39 20.93 -1.06
CA ARG A 205 -9.61 19.50 -0.82
C ARG A 205 -8.29 18.74 -0.84
N ILE A 206 -8.28 17.55 -0.25
CA ILE A 206 -7.07 16.72 -0.24
C ILE A 206 -7.00 15.89 -1.53
N ILE A 207 -6.00 16.16 -2.34
CA ILE A 207 -5.69 15.44 -3.58
C ILE A 207 -4.45 14.58 -3.41
N VAL A 208 -3.41 15.11 -2.77
CA VAL A 208 -2.11 14.44 -2.63
C VAL A 208 -2.00 13.85 -1.23
N TYR A 209 -1.69 12.55 -1.16
CA TYR A 209 -1.45 11.82 0.08
C TYR A 209 -0.01 11.32 0.10
N GLN A 210 0.67 11.59 1.20
CA GLN A 210 1.98 11.06 1.50
C GLN A 210 1.90 9.76 2.29
N THR A 211 2.77 8.80 2.02
CA THR A 211 2.84 7.58 2.81
C THR A 211 3.84 7.73 3.97
N ILE A 212 3.37 7.47 5.19
CA ILE A 212 4.19 7.42 6.40
C ILE A 212 4.40 5.97 6.80
N GLN A 213 5.67 5.57 6.96
CA GLN A 213 6.08 4.20 7.32
C GLN A 213 6.39 4.14 8.81
N ALA A 214 5.45 3.66 9.62
CA ALA A 214 5.54 3.65 11.08
C ALA A 214 6.63 2.72 11.66
N TYR A 215 7.24 1.85 10.84
CA TYR A 215 8.39 1.06 11.30
C TYR A 215 9.66 1.91 11.49
N ARG A 216 9.70 3.17 10.95
CA ARG A 216 10.74 4.15 11.24
C ARG A 216 10.42 4.88 12.54
N TRP A 217 11.38 4.90 13.46
CA TRP A 217 11.19 5.49 14.79
C TRP A 217 11.00 7.02 14.79
N ASP A 218 11.41 7.70 13.71
CA ASP A 218 11.32 9.18 13.56
C ASP A 218 9.96 9.66 13.02
N ARG A 219 9.09 8.77 12.56
CA ARG A 219 7.88 9.15 11.80
C ARG A 219 6.77 9.78 12.64
N LYS A 220 6.72 9.56 13.94
CA LYS A 220 5.76 10.26 14.81
C LYS A 220 6.04 11.78 14.85
N GLN A 221 7.30 12.15 15.06
CA GLN A 221 7.70 13.56 15.03
C GLN A 221 7.44 14.16 13.64
N TYR A 222 7.78 13.44 12.58
CA TYR A 222 7.52 13.87 11.23
C TYR A 222 6.02 14.14 10.97
N ALA A 223 5.12 13.23 11.38
CA ALA A 223 3.67 13.40 11.24
C ALA A 223 3.16 14.65 12.00
N THR A 224 3.74 14.93 13.16
CA THR A 224 3.41 16.12 13.95
C THR A 224 3.81 17.39 13.20
N THR A 225 5.07 17.49 12.77
CA THR A 225 5.57 18.63 11.99
C THR A 225 4.79 18.83 10.68
N LEU A 226 4.43 17.75 10.00
CA LEU A 226 3.64 17.80 8.76
C LEU A 226 2.27 18.47 8.97
N CYS A 227 1.54 18.07 10.03
CA CYS A 227 0.24 18.67 10.35
C CYS A 227 0.35 20.13 10.79
N GLU A 228 1.40 20.47 11.55
CA GLU A 228 1.68 21.86 11.95
C GLU A 228 1.99 22.73 10.71
N THR A 229 2.82 22.23 9.80
CA THR A 229 3.13 22.90 8.53
C THR A 229 1.87 23.14 7.69
N GLY A 230 0.99 22.14 7.60
CA GLY A 230 -0.30 22.30 6.90
C GLY A 230 -1.17 23.41 7.47
N ARG A 231 -1.21 23.53 8.81
CA ARG A 231 -1.96 24.62 9.49
C ARG A 231 -1.33 25.98 9.24
N LEU A 232 -0.01 26.07 9.38
CA LEU A 232 0.71 27.36 9.23
C LEU A 232 0.64 27.87 7.79
N ASP A 233 0.82 26.99 6.80
CA ASP A 233 0.85 27.34 5.39
C ASP A 233 -0.55 27.33 4.74
N GLY A 234 -1.60 26.93 5.48
CA GLY A 234 -3.00 26.95 5.05
C GLY A 234 -3.34 25.93 3.96
N PHE A 235 -2.83 24.70 4.06
CA PHE A 235 -3.22 23.59 3.19
C PHE A 235 -3.54 22.33 4.03
N LYS A 236 -4.26 21.37 3.40
CA LYS A 236 -4.68 20.14 4.05
C LYS A 236 -3.68 19.01 3.82
N ILE A 237 -3.63 18.08 4.78
CA ILE A 237 -2.68 16.97 4.80
C ILE A 237 -3.39 15.65 4.46
N GLY A 238 -2.94 14.96 3.41
CA GLY A 238 -3.31 13.59 3.11
C GLY A 238 -2.23 12.62 3.60
N VAL A 239 -2.57 11.66 4.45
CA VAL A 239 -1.63 10.65 4.93
C VAL A 239 -2.13 9.25 4.65
N LYS A 240 -1.30 8.45 3.98
CA LYS A 240 -1.40 7.00 3.97
C LYS A 240 -0.46 6.46 5.05
N LEU A 241 -1.01 5.88 6.11
CA LEU A 241 -0.23 5.31 7.21
C LEU A 241 -0.08 3.81 7.03
N VAL A 242 1.17 3.35 6.97
CA VAL A 242 1.53 1.93 6.87
C VAL A 242 2.63 1.59 7.88
N ARG A 243 2.88 0.28 8.12
CA ARG A 243 4.05 -0.12 8.92
C ARG A 243 5.35 0.03 8.14
N GLY A 244 5.40 -0.45 6.91
CA GLY A 244 6.56 -0.39 6.02
C GLY A 244 6.91 -1.78 5.47
N ALA A 245 7.58 -1.82 4.32
CA ALA A 245 7.80 -3.06 3.55
C ALA A 245 9.28 -3.39 3.27
N TYR A 246 10.23 -2.58 3.76
CA TYR A 246 11.64 -2.70 3.38
C TYR A 246 12.57 -2.99 4.56
N MET A 247 12.05 -3.50 5.68
CA MET A 247 12.77 -3.66 6.94
C MET A 247 14.10 -4.41 6.79
N GLU A 248 14.13 -5.50 6.00
CA GLU A 248 15.35 -6.28 5.80
C GLU A 248 16.42 -5.47 5.04
N LYS A 249 16.04 -4.76 3.97
CA LYS A 249 16.92 -3.88 3.22
C LYS A 249 17.46 -2.74 4.09
N GLU A 250 16.61 -2.11 4.88
CA GLU A 250 16.98 -1.02 5.79
C GLU A 250 18.02 -1.47 6.83
N ASN A 251 17.75 -2.60 7.48
CA ASN A 251 18.65 -3.17 8.47
C ASN A 251 19.97 -3.60 7.85
N GLN A 252 19.94 -4.23 6.67
CA GLN A 252 21.16 -4.64 5.97
C GLN A 252 22.01 -3.44 5.59
N ARG A 253 21.41 -2.39 5.01
CA ARG A 253 22.11 -1.16 4.67
C ARG A 253 22.73 -0.49 5.90
N ALA A 254 22.00 -0.43 7.01
CA ALA A 254 22.52 0.12 8.26
C ALA A 254 23.76 -0.65 8.75
N LEU A 255 23.72 -1.99 8.68
CA LEU A 255 24.88 -2.85 9.01
C LEU A 255 26.06 -2.59 8.07
N ASP A 256 25.84 -2.53 6.77
CA ASP A 256 26.88 -2.32 5.76
C ASP A 256 27.59 -0.95 5.94
N LEU A 257 26.85 0.06 6.41
CA LEU A 257 27.35 1.41 6.66
C LEU A 257 27.86 1.62 8.09
N GLY A 258 27.72 0.64 8.99
CA GLY A 258 28.04 0.81 10.41
C GLY A 258 27.17 1.88 11.10
N ALA A 259 25.97 2.14 10.59
CA ALA A 259 25.06 3.17 11.06
C ALA A 259 23.91 2.59 11.90
N LYS A 260 23.25 3.47 12.67
CA LYS A 260 22.03 3.08 13.39
C LYS A 260 20.88 2.84 12.39
N SER A 261 20.20 1.70 12.52
CA SER A 261 19.01 1.42 11.71
C SER A 261 17.92 2.48 11.95
N PRO A 262 17.25 2.94 10.88
CA PRO A 262 16.08 3.82 11.01
C PRO A 262 14.84 3.07 11.53
N ILE A 263 14.90 1.74 11.61
CA ILE A 263 13.78 0.87 11.95
C ILE A 263 13.62 0.74 13.46
N CYS A 264 12.39 0.69 13.95
CA CYS A 264 12.06 0.40 15.34
C CYS A 264 12.69 -0.94 15.78
N PRO A 265 13.10 -1.08 17.06
CA PRO A 265 13.92 -2.21 17.51
C PRO A 265 13.19 -3.57 17.46
N ASN A 266 11.87 -3.55 17.42
CA ASN A 266 11.05 -4.77 17.35
C ASN A 266 9.64 -4.48 16.84
N LYS A 267 8.86 -5.57 16.60
CA LYS A 267 7.49 -5.48 16.12
C LYS A 267 6.59 -4.66 17.05
N LYS A 268 6.72 -4.85 18.37
CA LYS A 268 5.89 -4.11 19.34
C LYS A 268 6.12 -2.61 19.24
N ALA A 269 7.37 -2.17 19.17
CA ALA A 269 7.70 -0.75 19.01
C ALA A 269 7.16 -0.18 17.68
N THR A 270 7.14 -0.98 16.60
CA THR A 270 6.49 -0.59 15.35
C THR A 270 4.98 -0.48 15.50
N ASP A 271 4.35 -1.42 16.19
CA ASP A 271 2.90 -1.41 16.46
C ASP A 271 2.52 -0.19 17.32
N ASP A 272 3.26 0.06 18.41
CA ASP A 272 3.05 1.21 19.30
C ASP A 272 3.21 2.54 18.51
N ASN A 273 4.25 2.66 17.67
CA ASN A 273 4.48 3.85 16.85
C ASN A 273 3.37 4.05 15.80
N PHE A 274 2.89 2.96 15.17
CA PHE A 274 1.75 3.03 14.25
C PHE A 274 0.49 3.53 14.95
N ASP A 275 0.17 2.96 16.11
CA ASP A 275 -1.03 3.30 16.86
C ASP A 275 -0.98 4.74 17.40
N ASP A 276 0.18 5.19 17.86
CA ASP A 276 0.43 6.56 18.29
C ASP A 276 0.25 7.57 17.13
N ILE A 277 0.81 7.27 15.96
CA ILE A 277 0.66 8.12 14.76
C ILE A 277 -0.81 8.13 14.32
N ALA A 278 -1.48 6.97 14.27
CA ALA A 278 -2.88 6.88 13.88
C ALA A 278 -3.79 7.70 14.81
N GLN A 279 -3.59 7.59 16.13
CA GLN A 279 -4.33 8.37 17.13
C GLN A 279 -4.10 9.88 16.94
N TYR A 280 -2.83 10.27 16.74
CA TYR A 280 -2.48 11.66 16.48
C TYR A 280 -3.18 12.17 15.22
N LEU A 281 -3.05 11.50 14.07
CA LEU A 281 -3.64 11.92 12.81
C LEU A 281 -5.17 12.01 12.87
N VAL A 282 -5.84 11.05 13.51
CA VAL A 282 -7.30 11.10 13.72
C VAL A 282 -7.68 12.26 14.66
N SER A 283 -6.81 12.66 15.59
CA SER A 283 -7.03 13.85 16.42
C SER A 283 -6.91 15.15 15.62
N GLN A 284 -6.23 15.14 14.48
CA GLN A 284 -6.01 16.27 13.58
C GLN A 284 -6.94 16.28 12.36
N ILE A 285 -8.09 15.62 12.45
CA ILE A 285 -9.00 15.38 11.32
C ILE A 285 -9.57 16.67 10.69
N ASP A 286 -9.46 17.80 11.36
CA ASP A 286 -9.79 19.12 10.83
C ASP A 286 -8.86 19.55 9.67
N VAL A 287 -7.60 19.16 9.72
CA VAL A 287 -6.58 19.48 8.70
C VAL A 287 -6.09 18.26 7.95
N CYS A 288 -6.33 17.04 8.48
CA CYS A 288 -5.75 15.80 7.97
C CYS A 288 -6.83 14.81 7.49
N SER A 289 -6.50 14.03 6.46
CA SER A 289 -7.22 12.81 6.08
C SER A 289 -6.29 11.62 6.11
N VAL A 290 -6.80 10.48 6.57
CA VAL A 290 -5.98 9.30 6.87
C VAL A 290 -6.46 8.08 6.08
N PHE A 291 -5.53 7.47 5.34
CA PHE A 291 -5.71 6.19 4.67
C PHE A 291 -4.88 5.13 5.43
N LEU A 292 -5.54 4.27 6.19
CA LEU A 292 -4.91 3.30 7.08
C LEU A 292 -4.63 1.98 6.35
N GLY A 293 -3.42 1.81 5.87
CA GLY A 293 -2.95 0.57 5.22
C GLY A 293 -2.42 -0.43 6.25
N THR A 294 -3.29 -1.29 6.80
CA THR A 294 -2.88 -2.24 7.83
C THR A 294 -3.67 -3.55 7.80
N HIS A 295 -2.98 -4.64 8.16
CA HIS A 295 -3.53 -5.98 8.37
C HIS A 295 -3.69 -6.33 9.87
N ASN A 296 -3.44 -5.37 10.76
CA ASN A 296 -3.52 -5.56 12.20
C ASN A 296 -4.94 -5.27 12.69
N GLU A 297 -5.58 -6.31 13.26
CA GLU A 297 -6.95 -6.22 13.79
C GLU A 297 -7.04 -5.23 14.96
N GLU A 298 -6.05 -5.21 15.87
CA GLU A 298 -6.06 -4.36 17.06
C GLU A 298 -5.95 -2.88 16.71
N SER A 299 -5.00 -2.51 15.83
CA SER A 299 -4.87 -1.14 15.32
C SER A 299 -6.15 -0.68 14.57
N THR A 300 -6.76 -1.58 13.81
CA THR A 300 -8.01 -1.31 13.11
C THR A 300 -9.17 -1.07 14.08
N LEU A 301 -9.30 -1.92 15.10
CA LEU A 301 -10.32 -1.77 16.15
C LEU A 301 -10.08 -0.50 16.98
N MET A 302 -8.83 -0.18 17.28
CA MET A 302 -8.46 1.04 18.01
C MET A 302 -8.93 2.30 17.26
N VAL A 303 -8.65 2.39 15.95
CA VAL A 303 -9.09 3.55 15.15
C VAL A 303 -10.62 3.60 15.04
N ALA A 304 -11.31 2.47 14.81
CA ALA A 304 -12.76 2.43 14.77
C ALA A 304 -13.40 2.91 16.10
N ARG A 305 -12.85 2.49 17.25
CA ARG A 305 -13.28 2.98 18.57
C ARG A 305 -13.01 4.48 18.76
N LEU A 306 -11.88 4.96 18.27
CA LEU A 306 -11.52 6.38 18.33
C LEU A 306 -12.49 7.23 17.50
N MET A 307 -12.93 6.74 16.33
CA MET A 307 -13.99 7.39 15.53
C MET A 307 -15.29 7.49 16.34
N ASP A 308 -15.74 6.38 16.94
CA ASP A 308 -16.95 6.37 17.78
C ASP A 308 -16.82 7.35 18.96
N GLN A 309 -15.70 7.37 19.68
CA GLN A 309 -15.44 8.26 20.82
C GLN A 309 -15.44 9.75 20.45
N LYS A 310 -14.98 10.07 19.23
CA LYS A 310 -14.92 11.46 18.73
C LYS A 310 -16.19 11.87 17.97
N GLY A 311 -17.18 10.99 17.85
CA GLY A 311 -18.39 11.26 17.07
C GLY A 311 -18.15 11.40 15.56
N ILE A 312 -17.07 10.79 15.05
CA ILE A 312 -16.75 10.77 13.63
C ILE A 312 -17.60 9.68 12.96
N ASP A 313 -18.37 10.06 11.94
CA ASP A 313 -19.23 9.12 11.21
C ASP A 313 -18.39 8.04 10.51
N LYS A 314 -18.90 6.80 10.47
CA LYS A 314 -18.23 5.66 9.82
C LYS A 314 -18.01 5.88 8.34
N THR A 315 -18.87 6.65 7.70
CA THR A 315 -18.79 7.00 6.28
C THR A 315 -17.95 8.24 6.00
N ASP A 316 -17.31 8.83 7.02
CA ASP A 316 -16.48 10.03 6.85
C ASP A 316 -15.37 9.78 5.81
N SER A 317 -15.37 10.60 4.78
CA SER A 317 -14.42 10.45 3.66
C SER A 317 -12.96 10.76 4.01
N ARG A 318 -12.72 11.29 5.21
CA ARG A 318 -11.37 11.60 5.68
C ARG A 318 -10.67 10.41 6.34
N ILE A 319 -11.39 9.31 6.64
CA ILE A 319 -10.81 8.11 7.25
C ILE A 319 -11.14 6.89 6.39
N TRP A 320 -10.10 6.22 5.91
CA TRP A 320 -10.19 5.00 5.12
C TRP A 320 -9.41 3.88 5.77
N PHE A 321 -9.98 2.68 5.75
CA PHE A 321 -9.30 1.45 6.11
C PHE A 321 -8.90 0.70 4.85
N ALA A 322 -7.68 0.19 4.79
CA ALA A 322 -7.23 -0.51 3.59
C ALA A 322 -6.39 -1.74 3.91
N GLN A 323 -6.59 -2.77 3.13
CA GLN A 323 -5.82 -4.00 3.14
C GLN A 323 -5.38 -4.35 1.72
N LEU A 324 -4.30 -5.10 1.60
CA LEU A 324 -3.89 -5.65 0.31
C LEU A 324 -4.92 -6.68 -0.18
N TYR A 325 -5.13 -6.72 -1.49
CA TYR A 325 -6.01 -7.71 -2.11
C TYR A 325 -5.53 -9.13 -1.80
N GLY A 326 -6.47 -10.02 -1.54
CA GLY A 326 -6.21 -11.42 -1.20
C GLY A 326 -5.72 -11.68 0.22
N MET A 327 -5.66 -10.63 1.07
CA MET A 327 -5.26 -10.72 2.48
C MET A 327 -6.27 -10.00 3.37
N SER A 328 -6.46 -10.51 4.59
CA SER A 328 -7.30 -9.90 5.64
C SER A 328 -8.72 -9.56 5.18
N ASP A 329 -9.33 -10.44 4.42
CA ASP A 329 -10.71 -10.29 3.96
C ASP A 329 -11.68 -10.18 5.16
N HIS A 330 -11.36 -10.81 6.29
CA HIS A 330 -12.10 -10.70 7.53
C HIS A 330 -12.13 -9.27 8.11
N ILE A 331 -11.06 -8.50 7.96
CA ILE A 331 -11.05 -7.08 8.35
C ILE A 331 -11.91 -6.28 7.37
N SER A 332 -11.59 -6.37 6.07
CA SER A 332 -12.21 -5.55 5.02
C SER A 332 -13.74 -5.71 4.98
N PHE A 333 -14.22 -6.94 4.89
CA PHE A 333 -15.66 -7.17 4.70
C PHE A 333 -16.48 -6.99 5.99
N ASN A 334 -15.91 -7.23 7.18
CA ASN A 334 -16.61 -6.93 8.42
C ASN A 334 -16.69 -5.43 8.70
N LEU A 335 -15.68 -4.64 8.36
CA LEU A 335 -15.72 -3.18 8.42
C LEU A 335 -16.76 -2.61 7.45
N SER A 336 -16.69 -3.04 6.19
CA SER A 336 -17.58 -2.58 5.13
C SER A 336 -19.06 -2.87 5.44
N ASP A 337 -19.35 -4.05 6.00
CA ASP A 337 -20.71 -4.43 6.42
C ASP A 337 -21.27 -3.53 7.55
N LEU A 338 -20.41 -2.89 8.32
CA LEU A 338 -20.77 -1.91 9.35
C LEU A 338 -20.79 -0.46 8.84
N GLY A 339 -20.54 -0.23 7.55
CA GLY A 339 -20.60 1.06 6.90
C GLY A 339 -19.29 1.86 6.90
N TYR A 340 -18.18 1.30 7.37
CA TYR A 340 -16.89 1.97 7.27
C TYR A 340 -16.39 2.05 5.82
N ARG A 341 -15.61 3.09 5.51
CA ARG A 341 -14.94 3.21 4.21
C ARG A 341 -13.74 2.28 4.14
N VAL A 342 -13.80 1.32 3.23
CA VAL A 342 -12.78 0.28 3.09
C VAL A 342 -12.32 0.17 1.65
N ALA A 343 -11.02 0.08 1.44
CA ALA A 343 -10.42 -0.17 0.14
C ALA A 343 -9.51 -1.41 0.14
N LYS A 344 -9.48 -2.12 -0.97
CA LYS A 344 -8.46 -3.12 -1.28
C LYS A 344 -7.43 -2.51 -2.22
N TYR A 345 -6.16 -2.59 -1.81
CA TYR A 345 -5.03 -2.25 -2.66
C TYR A 345 -4.84 -3.39 -3.66
N LEU A 346 -5.08 -3.13 -4.93
CA LEU A 346 -5.22 -4.13 -5.98
C LEU A 346 -4.07 -4.02 -7.00
N PRO A 347 -2.97 -4.75 -6.78
CA PRO A 347 -1.86 -4.76 -7.72
C PRO A 347 -2.24 -5.43 -9.03
N PHE A 348 -1.71 -4.90 -10.12
CA PHE A 348 -1.86 -5.48 -11.45
C PHE A 348 -0.62 -5.22 -12.33
N GLY A 349 -0.49 -6.00 -13.39
CA GLY A 349 0.60 -5.88 -14.35
C GLY A 349 1.06 -7.24 -14.89
N PRO A 350 1.99 -7.27 -15.85
CA PRO A 350 2.55 -8.51 -16.39
C PRO A 350 3.16 -9.37 -15.28
N VAL A 351 2.92 -10.68 -15.31
CA VAL A 351 3.31 -11.62 -14.23
C VAL A 351 4.77 -11.46 -13.82
N ARG A 352 5.69 -11.34 -14.78
CA ARG A 352 7.14 -11.17 -14.52
C ARG A 352 7.44 -9.88 -13.76
N GLU A 353 6.79 -8.80 -14.14
CA GLU A 353 7.04 -7.47 -13.59
C GLU A 353 6.45 -7.31 -12.18
N VAL A 354 5.40 -8.07 -11.86
CA VAL A 354 4.76 -8.10 -10.52
C VAL A 354 5.46 -9.09 -9.57
N MET A 355 6.41 -9.90 -10.04
CA MET A 355 7.11 -10.89 -9.20
C MET A 355 7.75 -10.30 -7.93
N PRO A 356 8.46 -9.14 -7.95
CA PRO A 356 9.01 -8.57 -6.73
C PRO A 356 7.95 -8.31 -5.66
N TYR A 357 6.78 -7.82 -6.06
CA TYR A 357 5.63 -7.65 -5.17
C TYR A 357 5.17 -9.00 -4.57
N LEU A 358 4.97 -10.03 -5.41
CA LEU A 358 4.51 -11.35 -4.95
C LEU A 358 5.52 -12.00 -3.98
N MET A 359 6.81 -11.82 -4.22
CA MET A 359 7.87 -12.32 -3.34
C MET A 359 7.85 -11.62 -1.98
N ARG A 360 7.63 -10.29 -1.93
CA ARG A 360 7.46 -9.56 -0.66
C ARG A 360 6.24 -10.08 0.11
N ARG A 361 5.11 -10.36 -0.56
CA ARG A 361 3.92 -10.94 0.10
C ARG A 361 4.22 -12.32 0.69
N ALA A 362 4.93 -13.18 -0.04
CA ALA A 362 5.35 -14.48 0.47
C ALA A 362 6.27 -14.33 1.70
N ALA A 363 7.24 -13.40 1.65
CA ALA A 363 8.14 -13.13 2.77
C ALA A 363 7.40 -12.58 4.00
N GLU A 364 6.54 -11.59 3.84
CA GLU A 364 5.74 -11.00 4.93
C GLU A 364 4.85 -12.05 5.61
N ASN A 365 4.20 -12.90 4.84
CA ASN A 365 3.40 -14.00 5.39
C ASN A 365 4.22 -15.02 6.19
N THR A 366 5.54 -15.11 5.96
CA THR A 366 6.44 -15.98 6.72
C THR A 366 7.10 -15.30 7.91
N SER A 367 7.33 -14.00 7.85
CA SER A 367 8.08 -13.23 8.85
C SER A 367 7.18 -12.67 9.97
N VAL A 368 5.91 -12.40 9.68
CA VAL A 368 4.96 -11.90 10.68
C VAL A 368 4.33 -13.09 11.40
N ALA A 369 4.92 -13.48 12.52
CA ALA A 369 4.36 -14.52 13.38
C ALA A 369 2.92 -14.16 13.77
N GLY A 370 1.96 -15.01 13.41
CA GLY A 370 0.55 -14.87 13.77
C GLY A 370 -0.38 -14.48 12.61
N GLN A 371 0.05 -13.74 11.60
CA GLN A 371 -0.86 -13.31 10.52
C GLN A 371 -1.29 -14.49 9.63
N THR A 372 -0.35 -15.30 9.15
CA THR A 372 -0.68 -16.49 8.36
C THR A 372 -1.47 -17.53 9.18
N SER A 373 -1.16 -17.69 10.46
CA SER A 373 -1.91 -18.58 11.34
C SER A 373 -3.35 -18.10 11.56
N ARG A 374 -3.55 -16.78 11.66
CA ARG A 374 -4.87 -16.17 11.75
C ARG A 374 -5.70 -16.39 10.48
N GLU A 375 -5.11 -16.10 9.31
CA GLU A 375 -5.74 -16.32 8.01
C GLU A 375 -6.14 -17.79 7.81
N LEU A 376 -5.23 -18.72 8.10
CA LEU A 376 -5.50 -20.17 8.04
C LEU A 376 -6.63 -20.60 8.99
N SER A 377 -6.63 -20.10 10.22
CA SER A 377 -7.67 -20.39 11.21
C SER A 377 -9.06 -19.95 10.72
N LEU A 378 -9.16 -18.75 10.14
CA LEU A 378 -10.42 -18.21 9.60
C LEU A 378 -10.87 -18.98 8.34
N LEU A 379 -9.95 -19.33 7.44
CA LEU A 379 -10.24 -20.17 6.27
C LEU A 379 -10.74 -21.55 6.69
N GLN A 380 -10.09 -22.19 7.68
CA GLN A 380 -10.52 -23.48 8.23
C GLN A 380 -11.92 -23.37 8.88
N LYS A 381 -12.17 -22.32 9.64
CA LYS A 381 -13.48 -22.05 10.25
C LYS A 381 -14.58 -21.95 9.19
N GLU A 382 -14.30 -21.26 8.07
CA GLU A 382 -15.26 -21.11 6.97
C GLU A 382 -15.45 -22.42 6.20
N LEU A 383 -14.37 -23.19 5.92
CA LEU A 383 -14.47 -24.52 5.32
C LEU A 383 -15.38 -25.43 6.15
N ASN A 384 -15.18 -25.46 7.47
CA ASN A 384 -16.01 -26.23 8.39
C ASN A 384 -17.47 -25.76 8.39
N ARG A 385 -17.71 -24.43 8.35
CA ARG A 385 -19.06 -23.84 8.27
C ARG A 385 -19.78 -24.27 7.00
N ARG A 386 -19.07 -24.33 5.85
CA ARG A 386 -19.63 -24.79 4.57
C ARG A 386 -19.65 -26.31 4.42
N LYS A 387 -19.11 -27.05 5.35
CA LYS A 387 -18.98 -28.53 5.30
C LYS A 387 -18.14 -29.03 4.10
N LEU A 388 -16.99 -28.39 3.85
CA LEU A 388 -16.11 -28.61 2.68
C LEU A 388 -14.87 -29.47 2.96
#